data_73301aa8c6fc920e1dcd7a89b62e7557
#
_entry.id   73301aa8c6fc920e1dcd7a89b62e7557
#
_cell.length_a   1.000
_cell.length_b   1.000
_cell.length_c   1.000
_cell.angle_alpha   90.00
_cell.angle_beta   90.00
_cell.angle_gamma   90.00
#
_symmetry.space_group_name_H-M   'P 1'
#
loop_
_entity.id
_entity.type
_entity.pdbx_description
1 polymer ?
#
loop_
_entity_poly.entity_id
_entity_poly.type
_entity_poly.pdbx_seq_one_letter_code
_entity_poly.pdbx_strand_id
1 'polypeptide(L)'
;GKFYHVGTMPNMKGDSYVADLRMMVSSTKSGIRPLCAYSRRAAKPLVDYLDDSADSWQILGTNLSVKLGENQWTSETNRLLIMDRRDYNKLGLGLDDLIEAYIQTVLSTIAIDKMAINLYNSKGKFRMKLFKSLNDDDTLLNEIMR
;
A
#
# COMPACT_ATOMS: atom_id res chain seq x y z
N GLY A 1 -12.56 8.25 17.55
CA GLY A 1 -11.67 7.58 16.59
C GLY A 1 -12.45 7.21 15.34
N LYS A 2 -11.88 7.47 14.16
CA LYS A 2 -12.45 6.98 12.91
C LYS A 2 -12.26 5.47 12.87
N PHE A 3 -13.34 4.72 12.78
CA PHE A 3 -13.27 3.31 12.46
C PHE A 3 -12.94 3.17 10.97
N TYR A 4 -11.79 2.62 10.66
CA TYR A 4 -11.48 2.24 9.30
C TYR A 4 -12.07 0.85 9.06
N HIS A 5 -12.96 0.73 8.11
CA HIS A 5 -13.39 -0.58 7.63
C HIS A 5 -12.21 -1.24 6.92
N VAL A 6 -11.77 -2.36 7.44
CA VAL A 6 -10.79 -3.20 6.75
C VAL A 6 -11.51 -3.84 5.58
N GLY A 7 -11.03 -3.61 4.36
CA GLY A 7 -11.56 -4.29 3.20
C GLY A 7 -11.34 -5.80 3.35
N THR A 8 -12.39 -6.58 3.18
CA THR A 8 -12.31 -8.03 3.24
C THR A 8 -12.79 -8.65 1.94
N MET A 9 -12.17 -9.74 1.54
CA MET A 9 -12.55 -10.53 0.37
C MET A 9 -12.83 -11.98 0.80
N PRO A 10 -14.05 -12.50 0.59
CA PRO A 10 -14.36 -13.90 0.84
C PRO A 10 -13.75 -14.80 -0.23
N ASN A 11 -13.34 -16.00 0.16
CA ASN A 11 -13.03 -17.06 -0.79
C ASN A 11 -14.28 -17.92 -1.07
N MET A 12 -14.13 -18.93 -1.95
CA MET A 12 -15.23 -19.84 -2.31
C MET A 12 -15.67 -20.75 -1.13
N LYS A 13 -14.87 -20.87 -0.08
CA LYS A 13 -15.17 -21.66 1.13
C LYS A 13 -15.85 -20.85 2.24
N GLY A 14 -16.00 -19.52 2.03
CA GLY A 14 -16.60 -18.63 3.02
C GLY A 14 -15.60 -17.95 3.97
N ASP A 15 -14.30 -18.28 3.91
CA ASP A 15 -13.31 -17.59 4.72
C ASP A 15 -13.12 -16.16 4.22
N SER A 16 -12.99 -15.21 5.11
CA SER A 16 -12.74 -13.79 4.79
C SER A 16 -11.29 -13.44 4.97
N TYR A 17 -10.70 -12.75 3.99
CA TYR A 17 -9.31 -12.29 4.03
C TYR A 17 -9.27 -10.77 4.07
N VAL A 18 -8.33 -10.20 4.81
CA VAL A 18 -7.98 -8.79 4.66
C VAL A 18 -7.44 -8.57 3.26
N ALA A 19 -7.93 -7.55 2.59
CA ALA A 19 -7.49 -7.16 1.25
C ALA A 19 -7.26 -5.64 1.19
N ASP A 20 -6.32 -5.22 0.37
CA ASP A 20 -6.12 -3.82 0.01
C ASP A 20 -6.32 -3.63 -1.50
N LEU A 21 -6.68 -2.42 -1.89
CA LEU A 21 -6.67 -1.97 -3.27
C LEU A 21 -5.51 -1.01 -3.48
N ARG A 22 -4.73 -1.27 -4.53
CA ARG A 22 -3.67 -0.35 -4.98
C ARG A 22 -4.05 0.33 -6.28
N MET A 23 -4.06 1.65 -6.23
CA MET A 23 -4.17 2.51 -7.40
C MET A 23 -2.78 2.98 -7.80
N MET A 24 -2.40 2.75 -9.06
CA MET A 24 -1.13 3.20 -9.61
C MET A 24 -1.36 4.27 -10.67
N VAL A 25 -0.53 5.29 -10.65
CA VAL A 25 -0.54 6.35 -11.63
C VAL A 25 0.83 6.46 -12.31
N SER A 26 0.86 7.00 -13.51
CA SER A 26 2.07 7.26 -14.27
C SER A 26 2.06 8.67 -14.85
N SER A 27 3.24 9.29 -14.88
CA SER A 27 3.44 10.57 -15.57
C SER A 27 3.51 10.35 -17.08
N THR A 28 2.78 11.17 -17.82
CA THR A 28 2.75 11.16 -19.30
C THR A 28 2.92 12.59 -19.82
N LYS A 29 3.09 12.75 -21.14
CA LYS A 29 3.14 14.09 -21.78
C LYS A 29 1.85 14.89 -21.55
N SER A 30 0.73 14.25 -21.30
CA SER A 30 -0.59 14.87 -21.07
C SER A 30 -0.96 14.92 -19.57
N GLY A 31 0.00 14.77 -18.66
CA GLY A 31 -0.20 14.79 -17.23
C GLY A 31 -0.19 13.40 -16.59
N ILE A 32 -0.58 13.33 -15.32
CA ILE A 32 -0.65 12.08 -14.57
C ILE A 32 -1.91 11.31 -14.98
N ARG A 33 -1.74 10.05 -15.31
CA ARG A 33 -2.81 9.15 -15.78
C ARG A 33 -2.86 7.88 -14.93
N PRO A 34 -4.04 7.26 -14.78
CA PRO A 34 -4.12 5.96 -14.13
C PRO A 34 -3.38 4.92 -14.98
N LEU A 35 -2.56 4.11 -14.32
CA LEU A 35 -1.82 3.01 -14.94
C LEU A 35 -2.55 1.70 -14.77
N CYS A 36 -2.82 1.32 -13.54
CA CYS A 36 -3.60 0.12 -13.20
C CYS A 36 -4.14 0.23 -11.77
N ALA A 37 -5.11 -0.62 -11.48
CA ALA A 37 -5.55 -0.90 -10.13
C ALA A 37 -5.53 -2.42 -9.91
N TYR A 38 -5.11 -2.86 -8.73
CA TYR A 38 -5.12 -4.27 -8.36
C TYR A 38 -5.29 -4.42 -6.85
N SER A 39 -5.76 -5.59 -6.44
CA SER A 39 -5.92 -5.94 -5.04
C SER A 39 -4.94 -7.02 -4.60
N ARG A 40 -4.57 -6.99 -3.34
CA ARG A 40 -3.78 -8.02 -2.67
C ARG A 40 -4.54 -8.50 -1.45
N ARG A 41 -4.39 -9.78 -1.11
CA ARG A 41 -4.99 -10.34 0.11
C ARG A 41 -3.91 -10.79 1.11
N ALA A 42 -4.30 -10.88 2.36
CA ALA A 42 -3.48 -11.48 3.41
C ALA A 42 -3.19 -12.96 3.14
N ALA A 43 -2.18 -13.51 3.80
CA ALA A 43 -1.79 -14.91 3.63
C ALA A 43 -2.81 -15.86 4.27
N LYS A 44 -3.32 -15.51 5.45
CA LYS A 44 -4.30 -16.27 6.20
C LYS A 44 -5.64 -15.54 6.30
N PRO A 45 -6.76 -16.24 6.45
CA PRO A 45 -8.06 -15.61 6.67
C PRO A 45 -8.12 -14.94 8.04
N LEU A 46 -9.08 -14.03 8.17
CA LEU A 46 -9.47 -13.48 9.45
C LEU A 46 -10.00 -14.59 10.38
N VAL A 47 -9.65 -14.47 11.64
CA VAL A 47 -10.14 -15.33 12.73
C VAL A 47 -10.98 -14.50 13.68
N ASP A 48 -11.94 -15.13 14.36
CA ASP A 48 -12.85 -14.44 15.28
C ASP A 48 -12.12 -13.85 16.50
N TYR A 49 -11.01 -14.46 16.89
CA TYR A 49 -10.13 -13.98 17.96
C TYR A 49 -8.69 -14.38 17.71
N LEU A 50 -7.79 -13.52 18.16
CA LEU A 50 -6.34 -13.77 18.11
C LEU A 50 -5.95 -14.52 19.39
N ASP A 51 -5.39 -15.70 19.23
CA ASP A 51 -4.69 -16.42 20.29
C ASP A 51 -3.16 -16.24 20.16
N ASP A 52 -2.41 -16.76 21.13
CA ASP A 52 -0.96 -16.66 21.14
C ASP A 52 -0.26 -17.32 19.95
N SER A 53 -0.97 -18.17 19.21
CA SER A 53 -0.48 -18.82 17.96
C SER A 53 -0.78 -18.01 16.71
N ALA A 54 -1.60 -16.96 16.80
CA ALA A 54 -2.02 -16.16 15.67
C ALA A 54 -0.92 -15.15 15.27
N ASP A 55 -0.34 -15.33 14.08
CA ASP A 55 0.56 -14.36 13.49
C ASP A 55 -0.24 -13.24 12.83
N SER A 56 -0.36 -12.12 13.54
CA SER A 56 -1.09 -10.93 13.08
C SER A 56 -0.57 -10.42 11.73
N TRP A 57 0.72 -10.59 11.45
CA TRP A 57 1.32 -10.20 10.18
C TRP A 57 0.79 -11.02 9.00
N GLN A 58 0.57 -12.33 9.20
CA GLN A 58 -0.02 -13.19 8.18
C GLN A 58 -1.50 -12.97 7.95
N ILE A 59 -2.22 -12.52 8.98
CA ILE A 59 -3.67 -12.30 8.95
C ILE A 59 -4.03 -10.90 8.44
N LEU A 60 -3.23 -9.89 8.79
CA LEU A 60 -3.49 -8.50 8.46
C LEU A 60 -2.60 -7.96 7.35
N GLY A 61 -1.40 -8.52 7.18
CA GLY A 61 -0.41 -8.05 6.21
C GLY A 61 -0.75 -8.46 4.78
N THR A 62 -0.87 -7.49 3.88
CA THR A 62 -1.09 -7.71 2.44
C THR A 62 0.20 -7.68 1.61
N ASN A 63 1.35 -7.47 2.23
CA ASN A 63 2.63 -7.46 1.53
C ASN A 63 2.92 -8.82 0.90
N LEU A 64 3.25 -8.83 -0.40
CA LEU A 64 3.54 -10.05 -1.16
C LEU A 64 4.99 -10.54 -1.01
N SER A 65 5.89 -9.66 -0.59
CA SER A 65 7.30 -10.04 -0.40
C SER A 65 7.46 -10.82 0.89
N VAL A 66 8.04 -12.00 0.79
CA VAL A 66 8.31 -12.89 1.91
C VAL A 66 9.80 -13.19 1.98
N LYS A 67 10.37 -13.06 3.18
CA LYS A 67 11.77 -13.37 3.44
C LYS A 67 11.93 -14.89 3.58
N LEU A 68 12.80 -15.49 2.76
CA LEU A 68 13.12 -16.93 2.81
C LEU A 68 14.38 -17.22 3.62
N GLY A 69 15.26 -16.24 3.79
CA GLY A 69 16.54 -16.35 4.50
C GLY A 69 17.20 -15.00 4.68
N GLU A 70 18.45 -14.97 5.15
CA GLU A 70 19.11 -13.69 5.50
C GLU A 70 19.13 -12.66 4.36
N ASN A 71 19.32 -13.11 3.10
CA ASN A 71 19.35 -12.24 1.93
C ASN A 71 18.50 -12.78 0.76
N GLN A 72 17.51 -13.64 1.06
CA GLN A 72 16.65 -14.24 0.05
C GLN A 72 15.19 -13.81 0.26
N TRP A 73 14.59 -13.32 -0.81
CA TRP A 73 13.21 -12.88 -0.85
C TRP A 73 12.47 -13.56 -2.00
N THR A 74 11.19 -13.79 -1.79
CA THR A 74 10.27 -14.25 -2.84
C THR A 74 9.01 -13.40 -2.83
N SER A 75 8.20 -13.52 -3.89
CA SER A 75 6.90 -12.85 -3.97
C SER A 75 5.80 -13.89 -4.09
N GLU A 76 4.84 -13.85 -3.17
CA GLU A 76 3.67 -14.73 -3.19
C GLU A 76 2.60 -14.18 -4.14
N THR A 77 2.83 -14.34 -5.44
CA THR A 77 1.94 -13.81 -6.49
C THR A 77 0.55 -14.44 -6.51
N ASN A 78 0.37 -15.59 -5.88
CA ASN A 78 -0.94 -16.23 -5.68
C ASN A 78 -1.89 -15.43 -4.77
N ARG A 79 -1.37 -14.43 -4.06
CA ARG A 79 -2.16 -13.49 -3.26
C ARG A 79 -2.49 -12.20 -3.99
N LEU A 80 -1.97 -12.03 -5.21
CA LEU A 80 -2.30 -10.93 -6.10
C LEU A 80 -3.63 -11.23 -6.77
N LEU A 81 -4.58 -10.33 -6.58
CA LEU A 81 -5.91 -10.42 -7.17
C LEU A 81 -6.01 -9.40 -8.30
N ILE A 82 -6.30 -9.88 -9.50
CA ILE A 82 -6.68 -9.02 -10.62
C ILE A 82 -8.18 -8.84 -10.50
N MET A 83 -8.63 -7.62 -10.29
CA MET A 83 -10.04 -7.33 -10.06
C MET A 83 -10.69 -6.85 -11.34
N ASP A 84 -11.76 -7.55 -11.73
CA ASP A 84 -12.68 -7.05 -12.73
C ASP A 84 -13.80 -6.19 -12.08
N ARG A 85 -14.67 -5.61 -12.89
CA ARG A 85 -15.77 -4.77 -12.42
C ARG A 85 -16.69 -5.49 -11.42
N ARG A 86 -16.85 -6.81 -11.54
CA ARG A 86 -17.74 -7.61 -10.68
C ARG A 86 -17.14 -7.78 -9.29
N ASP A 87 -15.82 -7.85 -9.22
CA ASP A 87 -15.12 -8.04 -7.95
C ASP A 87 -15.13 -6.76 -7.10
N TYR A 88 -15.03 -5.59 -7.73
CA TYR A 88 -15.20 -4.32 -7.00
C TYR A 88 -16.57 -4.22 -6.32
N ASN A 89 -17.64 -4.62 -7.01
CA ASN A 89 -18.97 -4.62 -6.43
C ASN A 89 -19.10 -5.57 -5.22
N LYS A 90 -18.44 -6.72 -5.24
CA LYS A 90 -18.41 -7.66 -4.11
C LYS A 90 -17.68 -7.10 -2.89
N LEU A 91 -16.69 -6.24 -3.11
CA LEU A 91 -15.98 -5.53 -2.04
C LEU A 91 -16.75 -4.30 -1.54
N GLY A 92 -17.89 -3.98 -2.12
CA GLY A 92 -18.63 -2.76 -1.82
C GLY A 92 -17.95 -1.49 -2.34
N LEU A 93 -17.04 -1.62 -3.33
CA LEU A 93 -16.37 -0.49 -3.97
C LEU A 93 -17.14 -0.07 -5.22
N GLY A 94 -17.59 1.18 -5.23
CA GLY A 94 -18.21 1.80 -6.38
C GLY A 94 -17.19 2.49 -7.29
N LEU A 95 -17.68 2.97 -8.44
CA LEU A 95 -16.87 3.78 -9.35
C LEU A 95 -16.37 5.06 -8.66
N ASP A 96 -17.19 5.65 -7.81
CA ASP A 96 -16.87 6.88 -7.09
C ASP A 96 -15.67 6.68 -6.13
N ASP A 97 -15.59 5.52 -5.47
CA ASP A 97 -14.45 5.17 -4.60
C ASP A 97 -13.15 5.05 -5.42
N LEU A 98 -13.23 4.49 -6.62
CA LEU A 98 -12.08 4.37 -7.53
C LEU A 98 -11.63 5.74 -8.07
N ILE A 99 -12.58 6.62 -8.38
CA ILE A 99 -12.30 8.00 -8.79
C ILE A 99 -11.63 8.76 -7.64
N GLU A 100 -12.15 8.65 -6.43
CA GLU A 100 -11.57 9.29 -5.24
C GLU A 100 -10.15 8.77 -4.98
N ALA A 101 -9.94 7.44 -5.03
CA ALA A 101 -8.63 6.83 -4.88
C ALA A 101 -7.63 7.34 -5.94
N TYR A 102 -8.08 7.50 -7.18
CA TYR A 102 -7.26 8.08 -8.25
C TYR A 102 -6.89 9.54 -7.95
N ILE A 103 -7.87 10.37 -7.58
CA ILE A 103 -7.63 11.78 -7.24
C ILE A 103 -6.63 11.89 -6.10
N GLN A 104 -6.82 11.14 -5.02
CA GLN A 104 -5.92 11.15 -3.86
C GLN A 104 -4.51 10.67 -4.23
N THR A 105 -4.40 9.67 -5.10
CA THR A 105 -3.10 9.19 -5.59
C THR A 105 -2.37 10.25 -6.41
N VAL A 106 -3.08 10.98 -7.28
CA VAL A 106 -2.52 12.09 -8.06
C VAL A 106 -2.06 13.23 -7.13
N LEU A 107 -2.89 13.63 -6.18
CA LEU A 107 -2.56 14.70 -5.22
C LEU A 107 -1.36 14.32 -4.36
N SER A 108 -1.29 13.08 -3.89
CA SER A 108 -0.15 12.56 -3.13
C SER A 108 1.13 12.56 -3.95
N THR A 109 1.06 12.15 -5.22
CA THR A 109 2.20 12.15 -6.14
C THR A 109 2.73 13.58 -6.34
N ILE A 110 1.85 14.56 -6.56
CA ILE A 110 2.21 15.96 -6.70
C ILE A 110 2.84 16.51 -5.41
N ALA A 111 2.29 16.15 -4.26
CA ALA A 111 2.82 16.59 -2.96
C ALA A 111 4.22 16.03 -2.71
N ILE A 112 4.44 14.74 -2.99
CA ILE A 112 5.74 14.09 -2.88
C ILE A 112 6.76 14.73 -3.82
N ASP A 113 6.39 14.99 -5.07
CA ASP A 113 7.26 15.64 -6.05
C ASP A 113 7.70 17.04 -5.59
N LYS A 114 6.74 17.86 -5.15
CA LYS A 114 7.02 19.18 -4.59
C LYS A 114 7.92 19.12 -3.35
N MET A 115 7.68 18.15 -2.46
CA MET A 115 8.52 17.96 -1.28
C MET A 115 9.93 17.52 -1.68
N ALA A 116 10.06 16.59 -2.63
CA ALA A 116 11.34 16.11 -3.13
C ALA A 116 12.19 17.26 -3.71
N ILE A 117 11.58 18.16 -4.50
CA ILE A 117 12.24 19.36 -5.02
C ILE A 117 12.79 20.23 -3.87
N ASN A 118 11.98 20.44 -2.81
CA ASN A 118 12.39 21.23 -1.65
C ASN A 118 13.49 20.57 -0.80
N LEU A 119 13.64 19.25 -0.88
CA LEU A 119 14.69 18.50 -0.19
C LEU A 119 16.06 18.60 -0.88
N TYR A 120 16.14 19.21 -2.06
CA TYR A 120 17.41 19.51 -2.73
C TYR A 120 17.67 21.01 -2.71
N ASN A 121 18.91 21.40 -2.50
CA ASN A 121 19.31 22.81 -2.62
C ASN A 121 19.60 23.16 -4.09
N SER A 122 19.87 24.45 -4.36
CA SER A 122 20.20 24.96 -5.70
C SER A 122 21.44 24.30 -6.35
N LYS A 123 22.28 23.62 -5.55
CA LYS A 123 23.46 22.88 -6.00
C LYS A 123 23.22 21.38 -6.16
N GLY A 124 21.94 20.93 -6.06
CA GLY A 124 21.55 19.52 -6.14
C GLY A 124 21.94 18.67 -4.94
N LYS A 125 22.36 19.27 -3.81
CA LYS A 125 22.67 18.53 -2.58
C LYS A 125 21.41 18.33 -1.75
N PHE A 126 21.25 17.09 -1.24
CA PHE A 126 20.16 16.73 -0.37
C PHE A 126 20.23 17.45 0.99
N ARG A 127 19.11 18.02 1.41
CA ARG A 127 18.97 18.83 2.65
C ARG A 127 18.65 17.91 3.84
N MET A 128 19.60 17.12 4.27
CA MET A 128 19.44 16.11 5.35
C MET A 128 18.86 16.72 6.63
N LYS A 129 19.27 17.93 7.02
CA LYS A 129 18.72 18.58 8.23
C LYS A 129 17.23 18.87 8.10
N LEU A 130 16.77 19.31 6.92
CA LEU A 130 15.36 19.52 6.66
C LEU A 130 14.60 18.20 6.66
N PHE A 131 15.14 17.17 6.01
CA PHE A 131 14.53 15.84 5.99
C PHE A 131 14.34 15.28 7.41
N LYS A 132 15.36 15.37 8.27
CA LYS A 132 15.27 14.96 9.67
C LYS A 132 14.24 15.76 10.47
N SER A 133 14.08 17.06 10.21
CA SER A 133 13.09 17.88 10.91
C SER A 133 11.65 17.62 10.49
N LEU A 134 11.44 16.94 9.36
CA LEU A 134 10.11 16.55 8.84
C LEU A 134 9.73 15.12 9.21
N ASN A 135 10.68 14.34 9.74
CA ASN A 135 10.47 12.94 10.11
C ASN A 135 10.91 12.75 11.56
N ASP A 136 10.00 12.32 12.38
CA ASP A 136 10.20 12.04 13.81
C ASP A 136 10.44 10.54 14.10
N ASP A 137 10.48 9.71 13.06
CA ASP A 137 10.78 8.28 13.18
C ASP A 137 12.29 8.02 13.17
N ASP A 138 12.90 7.97 14.35
CA ASP A 138 14.32 7.71 14.51
C ASP A 138 14.74 6.34 13.97
N THR A 139 13.87 5.34 14.00
CA THR A 139 14.16 3.99 13.48
C THR A 139 14.33 4.05 11.95
N LEU A 140 13.40 4.69 11.27
CA LEU A 140 13.46 4.91 9.83
C LEU A 140 14.70 5.74 9.44
N LEU A 141 14.97 6.81 10.19
CA LEU A 141 16.15 7.66 9.94
C LEU A 141 17.45 6.89 10.08
N ASN A 142 17.56 6.00 11.05
CA ASN A 142 18.74 5.17 11.27
C ASN A 142 18.93 4.12 10.16
N GLU A 143 17.84 3.59 9.60
CA GLU A 143 17.91 2.66 8.46
C GLU A 143 18.38 3.35 7.17
N ILE A 144 17.89 4.55 6.91
CA ILE A 144 18.23 5.33 5.69
C ILE A 144 19.67 5.86 5.74
N MET A 145 20.22 6.07 6.93
CA MET A 145 21.56 6.65 7.11
C MET A 145 22.70 5.62 7.20
N ARG A 146 22.39 4.34 7.16
CA ARG A 146 23.39 3.26 7.07
C ARG A 146 23.89 3.10 5.64
#